data_1a7bc9611828c7831663d4e65dcb95fa
#
_entry.id   1a7bc9611828c7831663d4e65dcb95fa
#
_cell.length_a   1.000
_cell.length_b   1.000
_cell.length_c   1.000
_cell.angle_alpha   90.00
_cell.angle_beta   90.00
_cell.angle_gamma   90.00
#
_symmetry.space_group_name_H-M   'P 1'
#
loop_
_entity.id
_entity.type
_entity.pdbx_description
1 polymer ?
#
loop_
_entity_poly.entity_id
_entity_poly.type
_entity_poly.pdbx_seq_one_letter_code
_entity_poly.pdbx_strand_id
1 'polypeptide(L)'
;VFEQSMQFLPGDLYSRKDHNTTLSWLINLGTFKFVKNRFESVLDSNEIKLNTFYYLTPLPKKSLRAELTGTTKTNNLVGSQVTLGWRHRNIFRGAEHLSVNLFGSTEVQVSGNFGKSNPFRLGGEITLSIPRFVVPFLDIRGRSEFVPRTNLQLGYELLNRQNLYTLNSFRGNFGYTWKENLQKEHQLNPFTFNYVKPLAVAQQYLDSIVKNPSLAKIVEEQFIVGSTYNYSYNELAGSNRRTGVYFNGLLDIAGTFAGLVNGSNWKNNEVGTLLGVKFSQYAKAEIDLRYYKQLTQRSQWVNRLILGLGYPYGNSRQLPFVKQFFSGGNNSLRGFRSRTVGPGRYAPPNQDNPGVLFLPDQSGDIKLEFNSEYRPKLFSIVEGALFFDAGN
;
A
#
# COMPACT_ATOMS: atom_id res chain seq x y z
N VAL A 1 10.94 -25.20 8.94
CA VAL A 1 11.38 -23.78 8.89
C VAL A 1 12.89 -23.67 8.95
N PHE A 2 13.54 -24.28 9.94
CA PHE A 2 15.00 -24.21 10.07
C PHE A 2 15.67 -24.74 8.80
N GLU A 3 15.33 -25.96 8.36
CA GLU A 3 15.87 -26.58 7.14
C GLU A 3 15.64 -25.72 5.88
N GLN A 4 14.49 -25.06 5.78
CA GLN A 4 14.18 -24.17 4.66
C GLN A 4 14.98 -22.86 4.67
N SER A 5 15.49 -22.47 5.83
CA SER A 5 16.33 -21.28 5.99
C SER A 5 17.82 -21.56 5.78
N MET A 6 18.21 -22.83 5.79
CA MET A 6 19.59 -23.25 5.56
C MET A 6 19.92 -23.18 4.08
N GLN A 7 20.99 -22.48 3.71
CA GLN A 7 21.49 -22.37 2.33
C GLN A 7 22.60 -23.37 2.02
N PHE A 8 22.94 -24.22 2.96
CA PHE A 8 23.91 -25.30 2.82
C PHE A 8 23.47 -26.56 3.60
N LEU A 9 23.90 -27.69 3.17
CA LEU A 9 23.59 -29.00 3.75
C LEU A 9 24.81 -29.58 4.47
N PRO A 10 24.64 -30.55 5.38
CA PRO A 10 25.75 -31.32 5.93
C PRO A 10 26.58 -31.97 4.81
N GLY A 11 27.88 -31.76 4.83
CA GLY A 11 28.80 -32.25 3.80
C GLY A 11 29.15 -31.25 2.70
N ASP A 12 28.47 -30.12 2.62
CA ASP A 12 28.82 -29.07 1.68
C ASP A 12 30.12 -28.34 2.06
N LEU A 13 30.82 -27.84 1.05
CA LEU A 13 31.98 -26.99 1.26
C LEU A 13 31.54 -25.66 1.91
N TYR A 14 32.27 -25.21 2.94
CA TYR A 14 31.95 -23.97 3.62
C TYR A 14 31.96 -22.76 2.68
N SER A 15 30.84 -22.07 2.60
CA SER A 15 30.66 -20.81 1.87
C SER A 15 30.26 -19.72 2.86
N ARG A 16 31.09 -18.67 2.98
CA ARG A 16 30.78 -17.49 3.81
C ARG A 16 29.50 -16.78 3.34
N LYS A 17 29.24 -16.80 2.03
CA LYS A 17 28.03 -16.20 1.45
C LYS A 17 26.79 -16.95 1.93
N ASP A 18 26.78 -18.28 1.83
CA ASP A 18 25.62 -19.10 2.18
C ASP A 18 25.38 -19.08 3.69
N HIS A 19 26.47 -19.03 4.48
CA HIS A 19 26.37 -18.83 5.91
C HIS A 19 25.72 -17.48 6.27
N ASN A 20 26.18 -16.37 5.67
CA ASN A 20 25.60 -15.04 5.91
C ASN A 20 24.15 -14.96 5.46
N THR A 21 23.82 -15.56 4.32
CA THR A 21 22.44 -15.64 3.83
C THR A 21 21.56 -16.42 4.80
N THR A 22 22.05 -17.54 5.33
CA THR A 22 21.33 -18.33 6.36
C THR A 22 21.07 -17.50 7.62
N LEU A 23 22.07 -16.76 8.12
CA LEU A 23 21.89 -15.88 9.27
C LEU A 23 20.85 -14.78 8.99
N SER A 24 20.94 -14.13 7.83
CA SER A 24 19.99 -13.12 7.40
C SER A 24 18.57 -13.68 7.32
N TRP A 25 18.39 -14.88 6.79
CA TRP A 25 17.10 -15.54 6.73
C TRP A 25 16.55 -15.82 8.12
N LEU A 26 17.32 -16.43 9.02
CA LEU A 26 16.89 -16.76 10.38
C LEU A 26 16.46 -15.49 11.16
N ILE A 27 17.21 -14.39 11.01
CA ILE A 27 16.87 -13.10 11.62
C ILE A 27 15.57 -12.53 11.00
N ASN A 28 15.44 -12.57 9.68
CA ASN A 28 14.32 -11.99 8.95
C ASN A 28 13.02 -12.81 9.04
N LEU A 29 13.07 -14.05 9.54
CA LEU A 29 11.86 -14.81 9.90
C LEU A 29 11.01 -14.07 10.95
N GLY A 30 11.62 -13.26 11.83
CA GLY A 30 10.93 -12.50 12.87
C GLY A 30 10.33 -13.36 14.00
N THR A 31 10.77 -14.61 14.10
CA THR A 31 10.42 -15.55 15.18
C THR A 31 11.46 -15.64 16.27
N PHE A 32 12.69 -15.20 15.98
CA PHE A 32 13.81 -15.23 16.91
C PHE A 32 14.22 -13.83 17.37
N LYS A 33 14.51 -13.69 18.64
CA LYS A 33 15.04 -12.46 19.24
C LYS A 33 16.54 -12.32 18.99
N PHE A 34 17.26 -13.44 19.17
CA PHE A 34 18.69 -13.54 18.93
C PHE A 34 19.00 -14.79 18.13
N VAL A 35 19.92 -14.65 17.19
CA VAL A 35 20.50 -15.71 16.39
C VAL A 35 22.01 -15.59 16.56
N LYS A 36 22.65 -16.60 17.17
CA LYS A 36 24.11 -16.70 17.31
C LYS A 36 24.56 -17.96 16.61
N ASN A 37 25.72 -17.90 16.01
CA ASN A 37 26.39 -19.08 15.45
C ASN A 37 27.75 -19.29 16.11
N ARG A 38 28.22 -20.54 16.15
CA ARG A 38 29.54 -20.94 16.57
C ARG A 38 30.03 -22.01 15.62
N PHE A 39 31.30 -21.93 15.27
CA PHE A 39 32.02 -22.93 14.51
C PHE A 39 33.02 -23.66 15.40
N GLU A 40 33.11 -24.96 15.22
CA GLU A 40 34.16 -25.79 15.83
C GLU A 40 34.84 -26.60 14.73
N SER A 41 36.13 -26.46 14.61
CA SER A 41 36.91 -27.28 13.68
C SER A 41 37.18 -28.64 14.33
N VAL A 42 36.88 -29.68 13.59
CA VAL A 42 37.13 -31.07 13.98
C VAL A 42 37.97 -31.73 12.90
N LEU A 43 39.05 -32.40 13.32
CA LEU A 43 39.86 -33.21 12.41
C LEU A 43 39.22 -34.61 12.32
N ASP A 44 38.70 -34.95 11.14
CA ASP A 44 38.12 -36.26 10.86
C ASP A 44 38.81 -36.85 9.63
N SER A 45 39.43 -38.01 9.80
CA SER A 45 40.06 -38.82 8.72
C SER A 45 41.03 -37.98 7.83
N ASN A 46 41.86 -37.14 8.41
CA ASN A 46 42.79 -36.20 7.75
C ASN A 46 42.15 -35.01 7.02
N GLU A 47 40.84 -34.78 7.17
CA GLU A 47 40.15 -33.60 6.65
C GLU A 47 39.68 -32.70 7.80
N ILE A 48 39.79 -31.38 7.60
CA ILE A 48 39.24 -30.41 8.55
C ILE A 48 37.79 -30.19 8.25
N LYS A 49 36.90 -30.62 9.15
CA LYS A 49 35.47 -30.40 9.09
C LYS A 49 35.05 -29.29 10.06
N LEU A 50 34.01 -28.54 9.68
CA LEU A 50 33.44 -27.48 10.51
C LEU A 50 32.07 -27.91 11.03
N ASN A 51 31.96 -28.11 12.33
CA ASN A 51 30.67 -28.24 12.99
C ASN A 51 30.08 -26.85 13.20
N THR A 52 28.88 -26.63 12.71
CA THR A 52 28.15 -25.36 12.81
C THR A 52 27.01 -25.46 13.81
N PHE A 53 27.04 -24.63 14.84
CA PHE A 53 26.01 -24.58 15.87
C PHE A 53 25.25 -23.27 15.75
N TYR A 54 23.91 -23.33 15.72
CA TYR A 54 23.01 -22.19 15.75
C TYR A 54 22.25 -22.15 17.09
N TYR A 55 22.43 -21.07 17.83
CA TYR A 55 21.71 -20.80 19.08
C TYR A 55 20.59 -19.81 18.80
N LEU A 56 19.37 -20.26 18.93
CA LEU A 56 18.17 -19.53 18.57
C LEU A 56 17.37 -19.18 19.82
N THR A 57 17.21 -17.90 20.13
CA THR A 57 16.36 -17.44 21.22
C THR A 57 15.01 -17.01 20.65
N PRO A 58 13.91 -17.73 20.92
CA PRO A 58 12.61 -17.37 20.34
C PRO A 58 12.03 -16.10 20.96
N LEU A 59 11.29 -15.34 20.15
CA LEU A 59 10.39 -14.29 20.60
C LEU A 59 9.14 -14.90 21.22
N PRO A 60 8.39 -14.18 22.09
CA PRO A 60 7.07 -14.59 22.52
C PRO A 60 6.17 -14.89 21.33
N LYS A 61 5.52 -16.06 21.33
CA LYS A 61 4.66 -16.50 20.23
C LYS A 61 3.51 -15.54 19.98
N LYS A 62 2.97 -14.96 21.04
CA LYS A 62 1.81 -14.03 21.00
C LYS A 62 2.22 -12.66 21.48
N SER A 63 1.68 -11.61 20.87
CA SER A 63 1.78 -10.24 21.36
C SER A 63 0.47 -9.50 21.16
N LEU A 64 0.14 -8.67 22.11
CA LEU A 64 -0.99 -7.73 22.05
C LEU A 64 -0.41 -6.30 21.98
N ARG A 65 -1.00 -5.45 21.16
CA ARG A 65 -0.67 -4.04 21.03
C ARG A 65 -1.96 -3.22 21.10
N ALA A 66 -1.93 -2.18 21.89
CA ALA A 66 -2.97 -1.14 21.86
C ALA A 66 -2.30 0.18 21.46
N GLU A 67 -2.92 0.91 20.56
CA GLU A 67 -2.41 2.16 20.02
C GLU A 67 -3.52 3.20 19.97
N LEU A 68 -3.24 4.40 20.47
CA LEU A 68 -4.09 5.57 20.34
C LEU A 68 -3.40 6.57 19.42
N THR A 69 -4.07 6.97 18.32
CA THR A 69 -3.56 7.90 17.34
C THR A 69 -4.47 9.11 17.24
N GLY A 70 -3.92 10.31 17.39
CA GLY A 70 -4.59 11.56 17.09
C GLY A 70 -4.33 11.97 15.64
N THR A 71 -5.34 12.46 14.93
CA THR A 71 -5.21 12.92 13.54
C THR A 71 -5.80 14.32 13.39
N THR A 72 -5.15 15.15 12.58
CA THR A 72 -5.71 16.41 12.10
C THR A 72 -5.60 16.44 10.58
N LYS A 73 -6.64 16.94 9.92
CA LYS A 73 -6.73 16.96 8.45
C LYS A 73 -6.92 18.40 7.95
N THR A 74 -6.47 18.67 6.74
CA THR A 74 -6.59 19.98 6.08
C THR A 74 -8.02 20.43 5.81
N ASN A 75 -9.00 19.53 5.92
CA ASN A 75 -10.43 19.82 5.82
C ASN A 75 -11.08 20.14 7.19
N ASN A 76 -10.26 20.56 8.17
CA ASN A 76 -10.69 20.94 9.53
C ASN A 76 -11.32 19.80 10.34
N LEU A 77 -11.02 18.55 10.01
CA LEU A 77 -11.38 17.40 10.81
C LEU A 77 -10.23 17.07 11.77
N VAL A 78 -10.58 16.93 13.03
CA VAL A 78 -9.70 16.41 14.08
C VAL A 78 -10.30 15.12 14.59
N GLY A 79 -9.49 14.10 14.75
CA GLY A 79 -9.98 12.81 15.14
C GLY A 79 -9.04 12.01 16.02
N SER A 80 -9.56 10.94 16.54
CA SER A 80 -8.79 9.92 17.24
C SER A 80 -9.14 8.53 16.72
N GLN A 81 -8.14 7.65 16.76
CA GLN A 81 -8.29 6.25 16.41
C GLN A 81 -7.68 5.38 17.49
N VAL A 82 -8.40 4.39 17.91
CA VAL A 82 -7.90 3.29 18.75
C VAL A 82 -7.71 2.07 17.87
N THR A 83 -6.54 1.44 18.00
CA THR A 83 -6.23 0.19 17.28
C THR A 83 -5.79 -0.86 18.27
N LEU A 84 -6.42 -2.02 18.22
CA LEU A 84 -6.05 -3.21 18.97
C LEU A 84 -5.49 -4.25 18.01
N GLY A 85 -4.20 -4.57 18.18
CA GLY A 85 -3.49 -5.53 17.35
C GLY A 85 -3.13 -6.78 18.14
N TRP A 86 -3.49 -7.94 17.65
CA TRP A 86 -3.02 -9.23 18.12
C TRP A 86 -2.17 -9.89 17.05
N ARG A 87 -1.03 -10.47 17.44
CA ARG A 87 -0.12 -11.17 16.52
C ARG A 87 0.32 -12.50 17.11
N HIS A 88 0.27 -13.54 16.28
CA HIS A 88 0.87 -14.85 16.55
C HIS A 88 2.03 -15.08 15.57
N ARG A 89 3.23 -15.33 16.13
CA ARG A 89 4.47 -15.54 15.36
C ARG A 89 4.79 -17.01 15.24
N ASN A 90 4.30 -17.74 14.38
CA ASN A 90 4.52 -19.17 14.17
C ASN A 90 3.24 -19.99 14.41
N ILE A 91 2.17 -19.61 13.73
CA ILE A 91 0.85 -20.21 13.94
C ILE A 91 0.80 -21.69 13.50
N PHE A 92 1.40 -22.01 12.36
CA PHE A 92 1.44 -23.36 11.79
C PHE A 92 2.82 -24.05 11.96
N ARG A 93 3.67 -23.54 12.84
CA ARG A 93 5.04 -24.03 13.12
C ARG A 93 6.03 -23.85 11.97
N GLY A 94 5.67 -23.06 10.94
CA GLY A 94 6.46 -22.70 9.77
C GLY A 94 6.95 -21.24 9.78
N ALA A 95 7.03 -20.58 10.97
CA ALA A 95 7.29 -19.15 11.14
C ALA A 95 6.24 -18.24 10.45
N GLU A 96 5.04 -18.75 10.20
CA GLU A 96 3.94 -17.97 9.68
C GLU A 96 3.44 -16.97 10.73
N HIS A 97 3.25 -15.73 10.31
CA HIS A 97 2.72 -14.66 11.14
C HIS A 97 1.24 -14.44 10.85
N LEU A 98 0.40 -14.64 11.84
CA LEU A 98 -1.00 -14.21 11.81
C LEU A 98 -1.14 -12.93 12.62
N SER A 99 -1.65 -11.88 12.00
CA SER A 99 -1.97 -10.61 12.65
C SER A 99 -3.45 -10.31 12.50
N VAL A 100 -4.08 -9.88 13.57
CA VAL A 100 -5.47 -9.40 13.60
C VAL A 100 -5.44 -8.01 14.19
N ASN A 101 -5.90 -7.01 13.44
CA ASN A 101 -6.01 -5.63 13.88
C ASN A 101 -7.48 -5.23 13.86
N LEU A 102 -7.96 -4.68 14.96
CA LEU A 102 -9.29 -4.07 15.06
C LEU A 102 -9.09 -2.58 15.31
N PHE A 103 -9.85 -1.75 14.63
CA PHE A 103 -9.75 -0.30 14.82
C PHE A 103 -11.13 0.35 14.89
N GLY A 104 -11.19 1.40 15.70
CA GLY A 104 -12.31 2.32 15.74
C GLY A 104 -11.80 3.75 15.71
N SER A 105 -12.39 4.61 14.89
CA SER A 105 -12.01 6.01 14.80
C SER A 105 -13.23 6.91 14.74
N THR A 106 -13.10 8.08 15.32
CA THR A 106 -14.08 9.16 15.20
C THR A 106 -13.37 10.45 14.85
N GLU A 107 -14.03 11.27 14.04
CA GLU A 107 -13.55 12.59 13.66
C GLU A 107 -14.62 13.63 13.96
N VAL A 108 -14.20 14.83 14.32
CA VAL A 108 -15.08 15.96 14.61
C VAL A 108 -14.64 17.15 13.77
N GLN A 109 -15.57 17.84 13.17
CA GLN A 109 -15.29 19.06 12.44
C GLN A 109 -15.14 20.24 13.41
N VAL A 110 -13.95 20.85 13.46
CA VAL A 110 -13.61 21.91 14.42
C VAL A 110 -14.00 23.28 13.89
N SER A 111 -13.96 23.51 12.56
CA SER A 111 -14.34 24.79 11.95
C SER A 111 -14.85 24.61 10.53
N GLY A 112 -15.68 25.54 10.05
CA GLY A 112 -16.27 25.58 8.72
C GLY A 112 -17.80 25.51 8.74
N ASN A 113 -18.44 26.10 7.73
CA ASN A 113 -19.91 26.12 7.57
C ASN A 113 -20.47 24.84 6.93
N PHE A 114 -19.65 23.83 6.71
CA PHE A 114 -20.08 22.54 6.16
C PHE A 114 -20.81 21.78 7.26
N GLY A 115 -22.01 21.33 6.97
CA GLY A 115 -22.89 20.65 7.92
C GLY A 115 -22.14 19.67 8.81
N LYS A 116 -22.35 19.73 10.11
CA LYS A 116 -21.65 18.94 11.15
C LYS A 116 -21.80 17.44 10.84
N SER A 117 -20.86 16.90 10.07
CA SER A 117 -20.78 15.50 9.77
C SER A 117 -19.59 14.93 10.54
N ASN A 118 -19.89 14.20 11.60
CA ASN A 118 -18.87 13.54 12.40
C ASN A 118 -18.73 12.10 11.89
N PRO A 119 -17.72 11.81 11.04
CA PRO A 119 -17.53 10.46 10.57
C PRO A 119 -16.99 9.58 11.68
N PHE A 120 -17.50 8.35 11.76
CA PHE A 120 -16.86 7.29 12.50
C PHE A 120 -16.55 6.11 11.57
N ARG A 121 -15.49 5.41 11.88
CA ARG A 121 -15.09 4.19 11.19
C ARG A 121 -14.85 3.08 12.21
N LEU A 122 -15.34 1.90 11.87
CA LEU A 122 -15.08 0.68 12.59
C LEU A 122 -14.61 -0.37 11.61
N GLY A 123 -13.56 -1.09 11.94
CA GLY A 123 -13.08 -2.12 11.02
C GLY A 123 -12.11 -3.09 11.64
N GLY A 124 -11.74 -4.07 10.84
CA GLY A 124 -10.76 -5.08 11.19
C GLY A 124 -10.03 -5.62 9.98
N GLU A 125 -8.83 -6.09 10.23
CA GLU A 125 -7.96 -6.66 9.22
C GLU A 125 -7.27 -7.89 9.77
N ILE A 126 -7.28 -8.96 8.99
CA ILE A 126 -6.58 -10.21 9.27
C ILE A 126 -5.52 -10.37 8.19
N THR A 127 -4.26 -10.56 8.61
CA THR A 127 -3.13 -10.78 7.71
C THR A 127 -2.39 -12.05 8.11
N LEU A 128 -2.29 -12.99 7.18
CA LEU A 128 -1.44 -14.16 7.27
C LEU A 128 -0.24 -13.98 6.35
N SER A 129 0.97 -13.97 6.92
CA SER A 129 2.23 -13.85 6.19
C SER A 129 3.06 -15.12 6.35
N ILE A 130 3.33 -15.79 5.24
CA ILE A 130 4.08 -17.06 5.17
C ILE A 130 5.47 -16.73 4.62
N PRO A 131 6.58 -17.04 5.32
CA PRO A 131 7.94 -16.66 4.94
C PRO A 131 8.53 -17.56 3.83
N ARG A 132 7.79 -17.76 2.78
CA ARG A 132 8.18 -18.49 1.55
C ARG A 132 7.21 -18.19 0.43
N PHE A 133 7.57 -18.55 -0.80
CA PHE A 133 6.60 -18.60 -1.89
C PHE A 133 5.69 -19.84 -1.70
N VAL A 134 4.38 -19.60 -1.71
CA VAL A 134 3.37 -20.65 -1.74
C VAL A 134 2.68 -20.59 -3.09
N VAL A 135 3.27 -21.25 -4.09
CA VAL A 135 2.73 -21.30 -5.45
C VAL A 135 2.20 -22.71 -5.69
N PRO A 136 0.95 -22.88 -6.12
CA PRO A 136 0.43 -24.20 -6.45
C PRO A 136 1.32 -24.91 -7.48
N PHE A 137 1.66 -26.15 -7.22
CA PHE A 137 2.44 -27.05 -8.09
C PHE A 137 3.91 -26.66 -8.34
N LEU A 138 4.43 -25.59 -7.72
CA LEU A 138 5.81 -25.14 -7.90
C LEU A 138 6.49 -24.90 -6.54
N ASP A 139 7.65 -25.52 -6.33
CA ASP A 139 8.53 -25.22 -5.19
C ASP A 139 9.57 -24.19 -5.64
N ILE A 140 9.31 -22.92 -5.35
CA ILE A 140 10.20 -21.82 -5.72
C ILE A 140 11.05 -21.46 -4.51
N ARG A 141 12.35 -21.74 -4.58
CA ARG A 141 13.33 -21.32 -3.57
C ARG A 141 13.95 -20.00 -3.95
N GLY A 142 13.81 -19.01 -3.07
CA GLY A 142 14.51 -17.75 -3.23
C GLY A 142 16.02 -17.91 -3.01
N ARG A 143 16.84 -17.37 -3.92
CA ARG A 143 18.31 -17.32 -3.78
C ARG A 143 18.81 -15.98 -3.24
N SER A 144 17.90 -15.07 -2.89
CA SER A 144 18.19 -13.75 -2.33
C SER A 144 18.52 -13.87 -0.84
N GLU A 145 19.27 -12.90 -0.30
CA GLU A 145 19.49 -12.75 1.15
C GLU A 145 18.23 -12.41 1.93
N PHE A 146 17.13 -12.11 1.24
CA PHE A 146 15.85 -11.71 1.81
C PHE A 146 14.83 -12.83 1.71
N VAL A 147 14.12 -13.07 2.81
CA VAL A 147 13.05 -14.06 2.87
C VAL A 147 11.86 -13.58 2.05
N PRO A 148 11.45 -14.29 0.99
CA PRO A 148 10.23 -13.97 0.27
C PRO A 148 9.02 -14.25 1.17
N ARG A 149 7.92 -13.58 0.91
CA ARG A 149 6.68 -13.74 1.69
C ARG A 149 5.49 -13.93 0.77
N THR A 150 4.64 -14.87 1.15
CA THR A 150 3.28 -14.97 0.63
C THR A 150 2.34 -14.37 1.66
N ASN A 151 1.52 -13.42 1.25
CA ASN A 151 0.61 -12.68 2.11
C ASN A 151 -0.85 -12.95 1.70
N LEU A 152 -1.68 -13.28 2.68
CA LEU A 152 -3.12 -13.30 2.55
C LEU A 152 -3.68 -12.25 3.51
N GLN A 153 -4.44 -11.31 2.99
CA GLN A 153 -5.02 -10.21 3.75
C GLN A 153 -6.52 -10.12 3.48
N LEU A 154 -7.29 -10.00 4.54
CA LEU A 154 -8.72 -9.77 4.51
C LEU A 154 -9.07 -8.60 5.42
N GLY A 155 -9.85 -7.66 4.94
CA GLY A 155 -10.24 -6.48 5.67
C GLY A 155 -11.72 -6.17 5.51
N TYR A 156 -12.29 -5.63 6.56
CA TYR A 156 -13.64 -5.09 6.59
C TYR A 156 -13.61 -3.70 7.23
N GLU A 157 -14.37 -2.77 6.67
CA GLU A 157 -14.52 -1.42 7.19
C GLU A 157 -15.96 -0.95 7.02
N LEU A 158 -16.54 -0.46 8.09
CA LEU A 158 -17.78 0.31 8.13
C LEU A 158 -17.41 1.78 8.29
N LEU A 159 -17.74 2.59 7.31
CA LEU A 159 -17.64 4.05 7.35
C LEU A 159 -19.04 4.64 7.48
N ASN A 160 -19.30 5.34 8.54
CA ASN A 160 -20.51 6.14 8.71
C ASN A 160 -20.15 7.63 8.71
N ARG A 161 -20.70 8.37 7.77
CA ARG A 161 -20.73 9.83 7.79
C ARG A 161 -22.11 10.27 8.24
N GLN A 162 -22.22 10.70 9.46
CA GLN A 162 -23.48 11.11 10.05
C GLN A 162 -24.22 12.09 9.15
N ASN A 163 -25.52 11.87 8.94
CA ASN A 163 -26.41 12.66 8.07
C ASN A 163 -26.07 12.65 6.58
N LEU A 164 -25.13 11.82 6.12
CA LEU A 164 -24.73 11.72 4.72
C LEU A 164 -24.91 10.32 4.15
N TYR A 165 -24.04 9.39 4.55
CA TYR A 165 -24.08 8.03 4.04
C TYR A 165 -23.33 7.05 4.95
N THR A 166 -23.67 5.78 4.81
CA THR A 166 -22.98 4.67 5.43
C THR A 166 -22.49 3.71 4.35
N LEU A 167 -21.20 3.37 4.38
CA LEU A 167 -20.57 2.46 3.43
C LEU A 167 -19.98 1.26 4.14
N ASN A 168 -20.19 0.07 3.57
CA ASN A 168 -19.44 -1.13 3.89
C ASN A 168 -18.36 -1.35 2.84
N SER A 169 -17.16 -1.72 3.30
CA SER A 169 -16.06 -2.08 2.42
C SER A 169 -15.46 -3.42 2.83
N PHE A 170 -15.38 -4.33 1.88
CA PHE A 170 -14.67 -5.60 2.01
C PHE A 170 -13.48 -5.60 1.08
N ARG A 171 -12.33 -5.96 1.57
CA ARG A 171 -11.11 -6.07 0.76
C ARG A 171 -10.38 -7.37 1.05
N GLY A 172 -9.79 -7.92 0.01
CA GLY A 172 -8.94 -9.08 0.12
C GLY A 172 -7.78 -9.01 -0.86
N ASN A 173 -6.68 -9.58 -0.44
CA ASN A 173 -5.45 -9.57 -1.20
C ASN A 173 -4.71 -10.89 -0.96
N PHE A 174 -4.32 -11.55 -2.04
CA PHE A 174 -3.40 -12.68 -2.02
C PHE A 174 -2.22 -12.33 -2.92
N GLY A 175 -1.01 -12.39 -2.37
CA GLY A 175 0.14 -12.00 -3.16
C GLY A 175 1.49 -12.35 -2.54
N TYR A 176 2.52 -11.99 -3.29
CA TYR A 176 3.92 -12.29 -3.01
C TYR A 176 4.71 -10.99 -2.88
N THR A 177 5.60 -10.95 -1.89
CA THR A 177 6.56 -9.86 -1.71
C THR A 177 7.95 -10.46 -1.61
N TRP A 178 8.88 -9.96 -2.43
CA TRP A 178 10.28 -10.39 -2.38
C TRP A 178 11.23 -9.26 -2.72
N LYS A 179 12.47 -9.40 -2.26
CA LYS A 179 13.57 -8.50 -2.60
C LYS A 179 14.65 -9.27 -3.32
N GLU A 180 15.14 -8.72 -4.43
CA GLU A 180 16.34 -9.24 -5.07
C GLU A 180 17.60 -8.84 -4.30
N ASN A 181 17.61 -7.59 -3.81
CA ASN A 181 18.65 -6.98 -3.00
C ASN A 181 18.05 -5.84 -2.15
N LEU A 182 18.89 -5.09 -1.44
CA LEU A 182 18.46 -3.94 -0.63
C LEU A 182 17.76 -2.85 -1.45
N GLN A 183 18.07 -2.76 -2.72
CA GLN A 183 17.61 -1.69 -3.61
C GLN A 183 16.33 -2.03 -4.35
N LYS A 184 16.08 -3.33 -4.64
CA LYS A 184 15.00 -3.79 -5.49
C LYS A 184 13.99 -4.63 -4.72
N GLU A 185 12.75 -4.19 -4.76
CA GLU A 185 11.62 -4.87 -4.12
C GLU A 185 10.46 -5.05 -5.11
N HIS A 186 9.83 -6.21 -5.04
CA HIS A 186 8.69 -6.60 -5.85
C HIS A 186 7.52 -6.98 -4.96
N GLN A 187 6.33 -6.57 -5.37
CA GLN A 187 5.08 -7.02 -4.81
C GLN A 187 4.13 -7.38 -5.93
N LEU A 188 3.80 -8.65 -6.04
CA LEU A 188 2.83 -9.18 -7.00
C LEU A 188 1.63 -9.71 -6.24
N ASN A 189 0.45 -9.14 -6.50
CA ASN A 189 -0.81 -9.63 -5.98
C ASN A 189 -1.63 -10.19 -7.16
N PRO A 190 -1.55 -11.48 -7.46
CA PRO A 190 -2.31 -12.11 -8.53
C PRO A 190 -3.82 -11.99 -8.33
N PHE A 191 -4.25 -11.90 -7.08
CA PHE A 191 -5.65 -11.76 -6.75
C PHE A 191 -5.86 -10.65 -5.71
N THR A 192 -6.65 -9.65 -6.11
CA THR A 192 -7.15 -8.59 -5.24
C THR A 192 -8.64 -8.43 -5.45
N PHE A 193 -9.39 -8.21 -4.39
CA PHE A 193 -10.76 -7.76 -4.51
C PHE A 193 -11.05 -6.59 -3.58
N ASN A 194 -11.91 -5.70 -4.02
CA ASN A 194 -12.44 -4.60 -3.22
C ASN A 194 -13.92 -4.42 -3.57
N TYR A 195 -14.76 -4.59 -2.56
CA TYR A 195 -16.20 -4.44 -2.68
C TYR A 195 -16.66 -3.34 -1.73
N VAL A 196 -17.23 -2.29 -2.30
CA VAL A 196 -17.80 -1.16 -1.56
C VAL A 196 -19.29 -1.12 -1.83
N LYS A 197 -20.08 -1.16 -0.77
CA LYS A 197 -21.54 -1.13 -0.85
C LYS A 197 -22.11 -0.03 0.05
N PRO A 198 -22.89 0.91 -0.48
CA PRO A 198 -23.67 1.82 0.35
C PRO A 198 -24.78 1.07 1.06
N LEU A 199 -24.89 1.26 2.38
CA LEU A 199 -25.96 0.71 3.21
C LEU A 199 -27.11 1.70 3.34
N ALA A 200 -26.78 2.98 3.47
CA ALA A 200 -27.74 4.06 3.61
C ALA A 200 -27.17 5.34 2.99
N VAL A 201 -28.03 6.09 2.32
CA VAL A 201 -27.72 7.42 1.79
C VAL A 201 -28.83 8.36 2.25
N ALA A 202 -28.48 9.40 2.99
CA ALA A 202 -29.46 10.36 3.50
C ALA A 202 -30.03 11.22 2.36
N GLN A 203 -31.30 11.65 2.52
CA GLN A 203 -31.98 12.49 1.52
C GLN A 203 -31.20 13.77 1.22
N GLN A 204 -30.66 14.42 2.25
CA GLN A 204 -29.83 15.62 2.11
C GLN A 204 -28.61 15.41 1.18
N TYR A 205 -28.03 14.20 1.21
CA TYR A 205 -26.92 13.87 0.32
C TYR A 205 -27.42 13.60 -1.11
N LEU A 206 -28.57 12.95 -1.28
CA LEU A 206 -29.21 12.76 -2.58
C LEU A 206 -29.54 14.10 -3.24
N ASP A 207 -30.08 15.05 -2.48
CA ASP A 207 -30.35 16.41 -2.97
C ASP A 207 -29.07 17.14 -3.40
N SER A 208 -27.95 16.86 -2.74
CA SER A 208 -26.64 17.38 -3.11
C SER A 208 -26.09 16.74 -4.39
N ILE A 209 -26.39 15.46 -4.64
CA ILE A 209 -26.04 14.74 -5.88
C ILE A 209 -26.77 15.37 -7.08
N VAL A 210 -28.05 15.74 -6.92
CA VAL A 210 -28.82 16.42 -7.98
C VAL A 210 -28.15 17.72 -8.40
N LYS A 211 -27.60 18.49 -7.43
CA LYS A 211 -26.88 19.75 -7.70
C LYS A 211 -25.47 19.50 -8.24
N ASN A 212 -24.83 18.42 -7.83
CA ASN A 212 -23.49 18.05 -8.22
C ASN A 212 -23.35 16.54 -8.45
N PRO A 213 -23.55 16.07 -9.69
CA PRO A 213 -23.55 14.64 -10.03
C PRO A 213 -22.24 13.90 -9.70
N SER A 214 -21.10 14.62 -9.57
CA SER A 214 -19.83 13.98 -9.23
C SER A 214 -19.81 13.35 -7.82
N LEU A 215 -20.70 13.80 -6.91
CA LEU A 215 -20.86 13.23 -5.57
C LEU A 215 -21.46 11.81 -5.61
N ALA A 216 -22.18 11.43 -6.66
CA ALA A 216 -22.73 10.09 -6.81
C ALA A 216 -21.66 9.00 -6.81
N LYS A 217 -20.47 9.29 -7.34
CA LYS A 217 -19.35 8.34 -7.43
C LYS A 217 -18.91 7.80 -6.06
N ILE A 218 -19.09 8.57 -5.00
CA ILE A 218 -18.70 8.20 -3.63
C ILE A 218 -19.59 7.11 -3.06
N VAL A 219 -20.88 7.15 -3.41
CA VAL A 219 -21.91 6.22 -2.92
C VAL A 219 -22.33 5.19 -3.99
N GLU A 220 -21.61 5.11 -5.08
CA GLU A 220 -21.80 4.07 -6.10
C GLU A 220 -21.28 2.73 -5.58
N GLU A 221 -22.05 1.66 -5.79
CA GLU A 221 -21.60 0.31 -5.50
C GLU A 221 -20.46 -0.07 -6.44
N GLN A 222 -19.33 -0.53 -5.86
CA GLN A 222 -18.11 -0.83 -6.61
C GLN A 222 -17.64 -2.24 -6.30
N PHE A 223 -17.47 -3.05 -7.33
CA PHE A 223 -16.86 -4.36 -7.21
C PHE A 223 -15.65 -4.46 -8.15
N ILE A 224 -14.48 -4.52 -7.56
CA ILE A 224 -13.20 -4.52 -8.25
C ILE A 224 -12.50 -5.83 -7.93
N VAL A 225 -12.26 -6.65 -8.94
CA VAL A 225 -11.47 -7.89 -8.85
C VAL A 225 -10.36 -7.82 -9.88
N GLY A 226 -9.12 -8.01 -9.45
CA GLY A 226 -7.99 -7.84 -10.36
C GLY A 226 -6.67 -8.33 -9.81
N SER A 227 -5.61 -7.87 -10.44
CA SER A 227 -4.23 -8.17 -10.10
C SER A 227 -3.43 -6.88 -10.04
N THR A 228 -2.46 -6.80 -9.11
CA THR A 228 -1.55 -5.66 -9.01
C THR A 228 -0.10 -6.11 -8.98
N TYR A 229 0.76 -5.33 -9.63
CA TYR A 229 2.20 -5.51 -9.54
C TYR A 229 2.85 -4.18 -9.23
N ASN A 230 3.66 -4.15 -8.18
CA ASN A 230 4.47 -3.00 -7.79
C ASN A 230 5.95 -3.38 -7.81
N TYR A 231 6.75 -2.54 -8.45
CA TYR A 231 8.20 -2.64 -8.45
C TYR A 231 8.80 -1.36 -7.88
N SER A 232 9.69 -1.51 -6.92
CA SER A 232 10.39 -0.39 -6.26
C SER A 232 11.90 -0.57 -6.40
N TYR A 233 12.57 0.48 -6.88
CA TYR A 233 14.01 0.59 -6.95
C TYR A 233 14.48 1.82 -6.17
N ASN A 234 15.38 1.62 -5.21
CA ASN A 234 15.94 2.69 -4.40
C ASN A 234 17.48 2.57 -4.36
N GLU A 235 18.16 3.32 -5.21
CA GLU A 235 19.62 3.30 -5.31
C GLU A 235 20.32 3.71 -3.99
N LEU A 236 19.64 4.51 -3.17
CA LEU A 236 20.18 4.99 -1.90
C LEU A 236 20.05 3.98 -0.76
N ALA A 237 19.27 2.92 -0.95
CA ALA A 237 19.09 1.90 0.09
C ALA A 237 20.38 1.12 0.35
N GLY A 238 20.79 1.05 1.60
CA GLY A 238 22.02 0.38 2.02
C GLY A 238 23.32 1.08 1.60
N SER A 239 23.24 2.32 1.12
CA SER A 239 24.36 3.10 0.60
C SER A 239 24.53 4.39 1.43
N ASN A 240 25.78 4.83 1.62
CA ASN A 240 26.07 6.15 2.19
C ASN A 240 25.99 7.28 1.14
N ARG A 241 25.57 6.97 -0.07
CA ARG A 241 25.42 7.95 -1.14
C ARG A 241 24.21 8.84 -0.84
N ARG A 242 24.32 10.11 -1.17
CA ARG A 242 23.24 11.09 -1.09
C ARG A 242 22.74 11.55 -2.44
N THR A 243 23.33 11.04 -3.51
CA THR A 243 22.92 11.24 -4.90
C THR A 243 22.53 9.90 -5.45
N GLY A 244 21.32 9.82 -6.03
CA GLY A 244 20.79 8.58 -6.59
C GLY A 244 19.36 8.72 -7.02
N VAL A 245 18.82 7.63 -7.55
CA VAL A 245 17.48 7.53 -8.12
C VAL A 245 16.59 6.65 -7.25
N TYR A 246 15.35 7.06 -7.13
CA TYR A 246 14.24 6.22 -6.65
C TYR A 246 13.23 6.08 -7.78
N PHE A 247 12.79 4.87 -8.01
CA PHE A 247 11.73 4.53 -8.97
C PHE A 247 10.70 3.63 -8.29
N ASN A 248 9.41 3.94 -8.47
CA ASN A 248 8.32 3.05 -8.13
C ASN A 248 7.35 2.98 -9.31
N GLY A 249 7.07 1.77 -9.75
CA GLY A 249 6.12 1.49 -10.82
C GLY A 249 5.01 0.59 -10.32
N LEU A 250 3.75 1.00 -10.53
CA LEU A 250 2.55 0.24 -10.18
C LEU A 250 1.76 -0.06 -11.45
N LEU A 251 1.39 -1.33 -11.62
CA LEU A 251 0.42 -1.80 -12.60
C LEU A 251 -0.77 -2.39 -11.84
N ASP A 252 -1.98 -2.01 -12.21
CA ASP A 252 -3.24 -2.48 -11.62
C ASP A 252 -4.23 -2.79 -12.75
N ILE A 253 -4.58 -4.07 -12.89
CA ILE A 253 -5.47 -4.55 -13.94
C ILE A 253 -6.66 -5.24 -13.28
N ALA A 254 -7.86 -4.78 -13.57
CA ALA A 254 -9.07 -5.30 -12.98
C ALA A 254 -10.12 -5.71 -14.00
N GLY A 255 -10.93 -6.71 -13.63
CA GLY A 255 -12.09 -7.17 -14.37
C GLY A 255 -11.80 -8.02 -15.60
N THR A 256 -10.56 -8.24 -16.00
CA THR A 256 -10.20 -9.04 -17.17
C THR A 256 -10.70 -10.48 -17.05
N PHE A 257 -10.38 -11.15 -15.95
CA PHE A 257 -10.82 -12.53 -15.70
C PHE A 257 -12.34 -12.63 -15.58
N ALA A 258 -12.99 -11.68 -14.88
CA ALA A 258 -14.43 -11.65 -14.75
C ALA A 258 -15.11 -11.47 -16.11
N GLY A 259 -14.55 -10.62 -16.98
CA GLY A 259 -15.02 -10.42 -18.34
C GLY A 259 -14.89 -11.66 -19.23
N LEU A 260 -13.80 -12.42 -19.10
CA LEU A 260 -13.58 -13.67 -19.82
C LEU A 260 -14.57 -14.76 -19.38
N VAL A 261 -14.80 -14.89 -18.07
CA VAL A 261 -15.71 -15.93 -17.53
C VAL A 261 -17.18 -15.64 -17.88
N ASN A 262 -17.59 -14.37 -17.84
CA ASN A 262 -18.98 -13.99 -18.14
C ASN A 262 -19.27 -13.83 -19.63
N GLY A 263 -18.28 -14.01 -20.53
CA GLY A 263 -18.45 -13.75 -21.95
C GLY A 263 -18.92 -12.34 -22.27
N SER A 264 -18.59 -11.36 -21.42
CA SER A 264 -19.01 -9.97 -21.60
C SER A 264 -18.54 -9.46 -22.95
N ASN A 265 -19.48 -9.38 -23.88
CA ASN A 265 -19.20 -8.95 -25.23
C ASN A 265 -19.29 -7.42 -25.26
N TRP A 266 -18.14 -6.76 -25.13
CA TRP A 266 -18.02 -5.31 -25.16
C TRP A 266 -18.56 -4.66 -26.46
N LYS A 267 -18.86 -5.46 -27.49
CA LYS A 267 -19.54 -5.00 -28.70
C LYS A 267 -21.04 -4.74 -28.51
N ASN A 268 -21.66 -5.39 -27.53
CA ASN A 268 -23.15 -5.35 -27.39
C ASN A 268 -23.65 -4.42 -26.29
N ASN A 269 -22.81 -3.60 -25.65
CA ASN A 269 -23.16 -2.72 -24.51
C ASN A 269 -23.85 -3.43 -23.32
N GLU A 270 -23.78 -4.75 -23.23
CA GLU A 270 -24.31 -5.49 -22.09
C GLU A 270 -23.34 -5.41 -20.93
N VAL A 271 -23.84 -4.88 -19.80
CA VAL A 271 -23.05 -4.77 -18.57
C VAL A 271 -22.94 -6.13 -17.91
N GLY A 272 -21.74 -6.71 -17.88
CA GLY A 272 -21.48 -7.96 -17.18
C GLY A 272 -21.58 -7.80 -15.67
N THR A 273 -22.15 -8.80 -14.99
CA THR A 273 -22.23 -8.86 -13.53
C THR A 273 -21.54 -10.10 -13.02
N LEU A 274 -20.91 -10.00 -11.85
CA LEU A 274 -20.34 -11.11 -11.12
C LEU A 274 -21.04 -11.17 -9.75
N LEU A 275 -21.63 -12.32 -9.41
CA LEU A 275 -22.47 -12.48 -8.21
C LEU A 275 -23.63 -11.46 -8.14
N GLY A 276 -24.17 -11.05 -9.29
CA GLY A 276 -25.25 -10.07 -9.38
C GLY A 276 -24.82 -8.60 -9.24
N VAL A 277 -23.51 -8.34 -9.07
CA VAL A 277 -22.96 -6.99 -8.93
C VAL A 277 -22.14 -6.63 -10.17
N LYS A 278 -22.29 -5.39 -10.66
CA LYS A 278 -21.49 -4.86 -11.76
C LYS A 278 -20.03 -4.76 -11.33
N PHE A 279 -19.12 -5.36 -12.10
CA PHE A 279 -17.69 -5.28 -11.84
C PHE A 279 -17.00 -4.25 -12.72
N SER A 280 -15.93 -3.67 -12.17
CA SER A 280 -15.13 -2.66 -12.88
C SER A 280 -14.06 -3.30 -13.75
N GLN A 281 -13.85 -2.75 -14.96
CA GLN A 281 -12.80 -3.17 -15.88
C GLN A 281 -11.88 -2.00 -16.22
N TYR A 282 -10.62 -2.12 -15.91
CA TYR A 282 -9.61 -1.09 -16.20
C TYR A 282 -8.19 -1.65 -16.19
N ALA A 283 -7.30 -0.93 -16.86
CA ALA A 283 -5.86 -1.05 -16.69
C ALA A 283 -5.32 0.30 -16.19
N LYS A 284 -4.55 0.30 -15.12
CA LYS A 284 -3.94 1.48 -14.52
C LYS A 284 -2.45 1.28 -14.38
N ALA A 285 -1.68 2.29 -14.79
CA ALA A 285 -0.24 2.37 -14.59
C ALA A 285 0.12 3.66 -13.85
N GLU A 286 1.06 3.58 -12.90
CA GLU A 286 1.57 4.74 -12.18
C GLU A 286 3.09 4.61 -12.04
N ILE A 287 3.80 5.70 -12.29
CA ILE A 287 5.24 5.81 -12.14
C ILE A 287 5.54 6.99 -11.21
N ASP A 288 6.35 6.77 -10.18
CA ASP A 288 6.92 7.78 -9.29
C ASP A 288 8.45 7.70 -9.43
N LEU A 289 9.02 8.66 -10.12
CA LEU A 289 10.47 8.78 -10.34
C LEU A 289 11.00 9.93 -9.50
N ARG A 290 12.02 9.67 -8.69
CA ARG A 290 12.67 10.70 -7.88
C ARG A 290 14.17 10.69 -8.13
N TYR A 291 14.75 11.88 -8.30
CA TYR A 291 16.17 12.08 -8.42
C TYR A 291 16.68 12.96 -7.28
N TYR A 292 17.57 12.42 -6.50
CA TYR A 292 18.24 13.09 -5.41
C TYR A 292 19.64 13.48 -5.84
N LYS A 293 20.00 14.76 -5.73
CA LYS A 293 21.34 15.26 -6.06
C LYS A 293 21.90 16.04 -4.87
N GLN A 294 22.97 15.54 -4.29
CA GLN A 294 23.75 16.31 -3.33
C GLN A 294 24.53 17.40 -4.08
N LEU A 295 24.22 18.67 -3.83
CA LEU A 295 24.92 19.80 -4.44
C LEU A 295 26.15 20.17 -3.64
N THR A 296 26.01 20.25 -2.32
CA THR A 296 27.10 20.52 -1.39
C THR A 296 26.95 19.61 -0.16
N GLN A 297 27.91 19.62 0.77
CA GLN A 297 27.75 18.88 2.04
C GLN A 297 26.51 19.31 2.85
N ARG A 298 26.01 20.52 2.58
CA ARG A 298 24.90 21.14 3.32
C ARG A 298 23.65 21.42 2.47
N SER A 299 23.62 20.97 1.22
CA SER A 299 22.44 21.21 0.38
C SER A 299 22.17 20.04 -0.57
N GLN A 300 20.90 19.73 -0.76
CA GLN A 300 20.41 18.68 -1.64
C GLN A 300 19.31 19.25 -2.54
N TRP A 301 19.31 18.80 -3.77
CA TRP A 301 18.24 19.07 -4.72
C TRP A 301 17.49 17.77 -5.02
N VAL A 302 16.17 17.81 -4.90
CA VAL A 302 15.28 16.67 -5.10
C VAL A 302 14.28 17.01 -6.17
N ASN A 303 14.17 16.16 -7.18
CA ASN A 303 13.15 16.26 -8.22
C ASN A 303 12.29 15.01 -8.18
N ARG A 304 10.99 15.17 -8.40
CA ARG A 304 10.04 14.08 -8.48
C ARG A 304 9.14 14.28 -9.69
N LEU A 305 8.90 13.19 -10.41
CA LEU A 305 7.95 13.12 -11.51
C LEU A 305 6.98 11.98 -11.24
N ILE A 306 5.69 12.28 -11.22
CA ILE A 306 4.62 11.28 -11.13
C ILE A 306 3.86 11.28 -12.45
N LEU A 307 3.74 10.10 -13.04
CA LEU A 307 2.93 9.84 -14.23
C LEU A 307 1.90 8.78 -13.87
N GLY A 308 0.63 9.07 -14.09
CA GLY A 308 -0.47 8.14 -13.87
C GLY A 308 -1.37 8.07 -15.11
N LEU A 309 -1.68 6.87 -15.54
CA LEU A 309 -2.57 6.61 -16.65
C LEU A 309 -3.55 5.50 -16.26
N GLY A 310 -4.83 5.79 -16.37
CA GLY A 310 -5.93 4.85 -16.22
C GLY A 310 -6.68 4.70 -17.53
N TYR A 311 -6.86 3.47 -17.97
CA TYR A 311 -7.62 3.13 -19.17
C TYR A 311 -8.81 2.23 -18.79
N PRO A 312 -10.01 2.78 -18.67
CA PRO A 312 -11.22 1.99 -18.47
C PRO A 312 -11.62 1.29 -19.78
N TYR A 313 -12.15 0.08 -19.67
CA TYR A 313 -12.66 -0.68 -20.82
C TYR A 313 -13.84 -1.56 -20.42
N GLY A 314 -14.49 -2.19 -21.40
CA GLY A 314 -15.59 -3.11 -21.16
C GLY A 314 -16.73 -2.49 -20.35
N ASN A 315 -16.96 -2.97 -19.14
CA ASN A 315 -18.02 -2.49 -18.24
C ASN A 315 -17.80 -1.06 -17.72
N SER A 316 -16.62 -0.50 -17.83
CA SER A 316 -16.26 0.78 -17.22
C SER A 316 -16.04 1.86 -18.27
N ARG A 317 -16.58 3.05 -18.03
CA ARG A 317 -16.33 4.27 -18.83
C ARG A 317 -15.28 5.20 -18.19
N GLN A 318 -15.03 5.01 -16.93
CA GLN A 318 -14.05 5.72 -16.11
C GLN A 318 -13.51 4.76 -15.04
N LEU A 319 -12.37 5.09 -14.44
CA LEU A 319 -11.87 4.36 -13.29
C LEU A 319 -12.86 4.44 -12.12
N PRO A 320 -13.01 3.37 -11.30
CA PRO A 320 -13.71 3.46 -10.03
C PRO A 320 -13.13 4.59 -9.17
N PHE A 321 -13.98 5.31 -8.44
CA PHE A 321 -13.56 6.46 -7.64
C PHE A 321 -12.36 6.17 -6.71
N VAL A 322 -12.34 4.98 -6.10
CA VAL A 322 -11.24 4.55 -5.22
C VAL A 322 -9.92 4.29 -5.95
N LYS A 323 -9.93 4.23 -7.28
CA LYS A 323 -8.77 3.99 -8.14
C LYS A 323 -8.37 5.22 -8.96
N GLN A 324 -9.20 6.25 -9.01
CA GLN A 324 -8.88 7.50 -9.68
C GLN A 324 -7.71 8.22 -9.04
N PHE A 325 -7.01 9.02 -9.83
CA PHE A 325 -5.94 9.88 -9.35
C PHE A 325 -6.49 11.17 -8.77
N PHE A 326 -5.77 11.70 -7.79
CA PHE A 326 -6.06 12.98 -7.15
C PHE A 326 -4.78 13.81 -7.05
N SER A 327 -4.91 15.12 -7.10
CA SER A 327 -3.82 16.08 -6.92
C SER A 327 -4.11 17.05 -5.77
N GLY A 328 -3.05 17.68 -5.25
CA GLY A 328 -3.09 18.58 -4.09
C GLY A 328 -2.73 17.91 -2.77
N GLY A 329 -2.36 18.70 -1.80
CA GLY A 329 -1.90 18.30 -0.47
C GLY A 329 -0.38 18.27 -0.32
N ASN A 330 0.09 18.06 0.91
CA ASN A 330 1.50 18.20 1.30
C ASN A 330 2.49 17.28 0.55
N ASN A 331 2.02 16.14 0.05
CA ASN A 331 2.84 15.17 -0.68
C ASN A 331 2.62 15.22 -2.20
N SER A 332 1.90 16.22 -2.68
CA SER A 332 1.54 16.44 -4.07
C SER A 332 1.80 17.91 -4.42
N LEU A 333 0.79 18.68 -4.78
CA LEU A 333 0.90 20.10 -5.04
C LEU A 333 0.69 20.88 -3.73
N ARG A 334 1.77 21.31 -3.12
CA ARG A 334 1.75 22.06 -1.85
C ARG A 334 1.08 23.42 -2.04
N GLY A 335 0.36 23.89 -1.03
CA GLY A 335 -0.44 25.11 -1.13
C GLY A 335 -1.87 24.90 -1.62
N PHE A 336 -2.17 23.76 -2.24
CA PHE A 336 -3.54 23.35 -2.59
C PHE A 336 -4.07 22.32 -1.59
N ARG A 337 -5.37 22.37 -1.31
CA ARG A 337 -6.01 21.32 -0.51
C ARG A 337 -5.96 20.00 -1.27
N SER A 338 -5.85 18.90 -0.52
CA SER A 338 -5.91 17.57 -1.11
C SER A 338 -7.22 17.39 -1.89
N ARG A 339 -7.11 16.83 -3.10
CA ARG A 339 -8.24 16.49 -3.98
C ARG A 339 -9.03 17.70 -4.49
N THR A 340 -8.38 18.86 -4.65
CA THR A 340 -9.03 20.07 -5.16
C THR A 340 -8.40 20.62 -6.44
N VAL A 341 -7.48 19.89 -7.05
CA VAL A 341 -6.81 20.29 -8.30
C VAL A 341 -7.13 19.29 -9.40
N GLY A 342 -7.51 19.79 -10.57
CA GLY A 342 -7.81 19.00 -11.77
C GLY A 342 -9.25 18.45 -11.79
N PRO A 343 -9.57 17.54 -12.72
CA PRO A 343 -8.79 17.24 -13.92
C PRO A 343 -8.82 18.38 -14.94
N GLY A 344 -7.70 18.73 -15.50
CA GLY A 344 -7.54 19.74 -16.52
C GLY A 344 -8.03 21.12 -16.08
N ARG A 345 -8.95 21.70 -16.85
CA ARG A 345 -9.59 23.01 -16.58
C ARG A 345 -10.92 22.88 -15.85
N TYR A 346 -11.25 21.71 -15.34
CA TYR A 346 -12.51 21.50 -14.65
C TYR A 346 -12.58 22.36 -13.39
N ALA A 347 -13.61 23.20 -13.29
CA ALA A 347 -13.98 23.92 -12.09
C ALA A 347 -15.35 23.40 -11.62
N PRO A 348 -15.47 22.87 -10.40
CA PRO A 348 -16.76 22.42 -9.89
C PRO A 348 -17.77 23.59 -9.89
N PRO A 349 -19.00 23.36 -10.31
CA PRO A 349 -20.02 24.41 -10.23
C PRO A 349 -20.25 24.84 -8.78
N ASN A 350 -20.46 26.12 -8.57
CA ASN A 350 -20.84 26.70 -7.28
C ASN A 350 -19.79 26.61 -6.14
N GLN A 351 -18.51 26.68 -6.45
CA GLN A 351 -17.46 26.74 -5.40
C GLN A 351 -17.68 27.88 -4.40
N ASP A 352 -18.22 29.01 -4.85
CA ASP A 352 -18.42 30.23 -4.03
C ASP A 352 -19.83 30.33 -3.41
N ASN A 353 -20.67 29.32 -3.61
CA ASN A 353 -22.04 29.38 -3.11
C ASN A 353 -22.12 28.86 -1.67
N PRO A 354 -22.51 29.68 -0.69
CA PRO A 354 -22.59 29.27 0.71
C PRO A 354 -23.60 28.16 1.00
N GLY A 355 -24.44 27.81 0.03
CA GLY A 355 -25.37 26.67 0.13
C GLY A 355 -24.84 25.32 -0.32
N VAL A 356 -23.59 25.25 -0.82
CA VAL A 356 -22.96 23.97 -1.19
C VAL A 356 -22.31 23.34 0.04
N LEU A 357 -22.97 22.33 0.58
CA LEU A 357 -22.55 21.60 1.79
C LEU A 357 -21.26 20.81 1.61
N PHE A 358 -20.89 20.44 0.39
CA PHE A 358 -19.73 19.57 0.11
C PHE A 358 -19.03 20.00 -1.18
N LEU A 359 -17.71 20.24 -1.09
CA LEU A 359 -16.87 20.32 -2.27
C LEU A 359 -16.57 18.88 -2.73
N PRO A 360 -16.89 18.53 -3.99
CA PRO A 360 -16.55 17.22 -4.50
C PRO A 360 -15.05 17.06 -4.59
N ASP A 361 -14.57 15.85 -4.28
CA ASP A 361 -13.21 15.46 -4.59
C ASP A 361 -13.03 15.52 -6.11
N GLN A 362 -12.05 16.28 -6.57
CA GLN A 362 -11.68 16.35 -7.98
C GLN A 362 -10.74 15.20 -8.29
N SER A 363 -11.13 14.35 -9.22
CA SER A 363 -10.43 13.12 -9.56
C SER A 363 -10.39 12.92 -11.06
N GLY A 364 -9.36 12.21 -11.55
CA GLY A 364 -9.19 11.93 -12.96
C GLY A 364 -8.55 10.58 -13.23
N ASP A 365 -8.57 10.19 -14.50
CA ASP A 365 -7.98 8.93 -14.98
C ASP A 365 -6.53 9.12 -15.47
N ILE A 366 -6.07 10.35 -15.54
CA ILE A 366 -4.69 10.72 -15.91
C ILE A 366 -4.13 11.66 -14.83
N LYS A 367 -2.87 11.48 -14.48
CA LYS A 367 -2.14 12.34 -13.55
C LYS A 367 -0.76 12.66 -14.10
N LEU A 368 -0.42 13.93 -14.09
CA LEU A 368 0.94 14.42 -14.33
C LEU A 368 1.32 15.36 -13.20
N GLU A 369 2.42 15.06 -12.51
CA GLU A 369 2.87 15.91 -11.41
C GLU A 369 4.40 15.98 -11.42
N PHE A 370 4.92 17.19 -11.26
CA PHE A 370 6.34 17.48 -11.13
C PHE A 370 6.57 18.31 -9.87
N ASN A 371 7.52 17.87 -9.05
CA ASN A 371 7.95 18.58 -7.85
C ASN A 371 9.46 18.76 -7.92
N SER A 372 9.94 19.95 -7.61
CA SER A 372 11.36 20.26 -7.48
C SER A 372 11.60 20.97 -6.16
N GLU A 373 12.59 20.53 -5.39
CA GLU A 373 12.82 21.03 -4.05
C GLU A 373 14.31 21.18 -3.78
N TYR A 374 14.72 22.38 -3.40
CA TYR A 374 16.05 22.69 -2.90
C TYR A 374 16.05 22.71 -1.38
N ARG A 375 16.86 21.86 -0.76
CA ARG A 375 16.97 21.64 0.69
C ARG A 375 18.32 22.12 1.21
N PRO A 376 18.49 23.38 1.62
CA PRO A 376 19.69 23.84 2.29
C PRO A 376 19.63 23.52 3.78
N LYS A 377 20.76 23.11 4.36
CA LYS A 377 20.97 23.09 5.81
C LYS A 377 21.37 24.50 6.24
N LEU A 378 20.51 25.19 6.97
CA LEU A 378 20.72 26.58 7.37
C LEU A 378 21.72 26.65 8.53
N PHE A 379 21.39 26.02 9.65
CA PHE A 379 22.29 25.94 10.81
C PHE A 379 21.91 24.74 11.69
N SER A 380 22.89 24.14 12.33
CA SER A 380 22.74 23.02 13.29
C SER A 380 21.70 21.98 12.87
N ILE A 381 20.49 22.01 13.43
CA ILE A 381 19.39 21.10 13.22
C ILE A 381 18.31 21.68 12.29
N VAL A 382 18.46 22.95 11.86
CA VAL A 382 17.45 23.62 11.03
C VAL A 382 17.79 23.46 9.55
N GLU A 383 16.85 22.86 8.81
CA GLU A 383 16.87 22.72 7.35
C GLU A 383 15.77 23.58 6.76
N GLY A 384 16.07 24.24 5.65
CA GLY A 384 15.10 24.99 4.85
C GLY A 384 14.65 24.17 3.65
N ALA A 385 13.54 24.55 3.03
CA ALA A 385 13.11 24.02 1.74
C ALA A 385 12.52 25.12 0.87
N LEU A 386 13.02 25.23 -0.36
CA LEU A 386 12.40 26.00 -1.43
C LEU A 386 11.88 25.00 -2.46
N PHE A 387 10.61 25.13 -2.83
CA PHE A 387 10.01 24.17 -3.71
C PHE A 387 9.20 24.81 -4.84
N PHE A 388 9.10 24.09 -5.92
CA PHE A 388 8.25 24.36 -7.07
C PHE A 388 7.45 23.10 -7.38
N ASP A 389 6.13 23.22 -7.41
CA ASP A 389 5.22 22.10 -7.70
C ASP A 389 4.34 22.51 -8.90
N ALA A 390 4.21 21.59 -9.85
CA ALA A 390 3.35 21.72 -11.01
C ALA A 390 2.64 20.40 -11.29
N GLY A 391 1.37 20.44 -11.67
CA GLY A 391 0.65 19.21 -12.00
C GLY A 391 -0.83 19.40 -12.19
N ASN A 392 -1.46 18.27 -12.61
CA ASN A 392 -2.88 18.21 -12.89
C ASN A 392 -3.43 16.78 -12.75
#